data_8c55f6dc6a6cdcfd663cb8ad8fe8ceb2
#
_entry.id   8c55f6dc6a6cdcfd663cb8ad8fe8ceb2
#
_cell.length_a   1.000
_cell.length_b   1.000
_cell.length_c   1.000
_cell.angle_alpha   90.00
_cell.angle_beta   90.00
_cell.angle_gamma   90.00
#
_symmetry.space_group_name_H-M   'P 1'
#
loop_
_entity.id
_entity.type
_entity.pdbx_description
1 polymer ?
#
loop_
_entity_poly.entity_id
_entity_poly.type
_entity_poly.pdbx_seq_one_letter_code
_entity_poly.pdbx_strand_id
1 'polypeptide(L)'
;ISSAASDVYKRQEIVAGILDRHIYKHNSDLKKIGEAAENIIDSVLSDHDVLTNVTEIRNVSTDMYTHCINVCSLSTILALKLKMTERQVHNVALGAILHDIGLKYIRVPYENISIEDMNYRDLLEYKKHTIYGYSSVEKEEWLSDTAKEIILLHHENVKGTGFPFQQRNGKLKAEVRLVSVCDDFDSLVSGIGNRKMKIYEAIEYIKVHTGMEYDAVS
;
A
#
# COMPACT_ATOMS: atom_id res chain seq x y z
N ILE A 1 -3.56 24.22 17.89
CA ILE A 1 -3.84 22.80 17.60
C ILE A 1 -2.67 22.32 16.79
N SER A 2 -1.85 21.39 17.34
CA SER A 2 -0.62 20.96 16.67
C SER A 2 -0.94 20.31 15.31
N SER A 3 -0.01 20.42 14.35
CA SER A 3 -0.16 19.83 13.01
C SER A 3 -0.44 18.31 13.10
N ALA A 4 0.12 17.63 14.10
CA ALA A 4 -0.12 16.22 14.36
C ALA A 4 -1.60 15.88 14.66
N ALA A 5 -2.30 16.70 15.46
CA ALA A 5 -3.73 16.47 15.73
C ALA A 5 -4.61 16.71 14.48
N SER A 6 -4.24 17.70 13.64
CA SER A 6 -4.90 17.94 12.35
C SER A 6 -4.68 16.79 11.37
N ASP A 7 -3.51 16.16 11.41
CA ASP A 7 -3.15 15.06 10.53
C ASP A 7 -3.78 13.73 10.94
N VAL A 8 -3.94 13.49 12.25
CA VAL A 8 -4.75 12.38 12.79
C VAL A 8 -6.21 12.53 12.36
N TYR A 9 -6.78 13.73 12.46
CA TYR A 9 -8.15 13.99 12.06
C TYR A 9 -8.38 13.79 10.55
N LYS A 10 -7.46 14.27 9.71
CA LYS A 10 -7.53 14.04 8.26
C LYS A 10 -7.39 12.56 7.89
N ARG A 11 -6.58 11.80 8.61
CA ARG A 11 -6.42 10.35 8.40
C ARG A 11 -7.69 9.60 8.74
N GLN A 12 -8.34 9.93 9.86
CA GLN A 12 -9.64 9.38 10.23
C GLN A 12 -10.71 9.71 9.19
N GLU A 13 -10.72 10.91 8.62
CA GLU A 13 -11.63 11.26 7.52
C GLU A 13 -11.35 10.48 6.25
N ILE A 14 -10.09 10.24 5.89
CA ILE A 14 -9.72 9.47 4.70
C ILE A 14 -10.10 7.99 4.89
N VAL A 15 -9.75 7.39 6.01
CA VAL A 15 -10.11 6.00 6.34
C VAL A 15 -11.63 5.85 6.45
N ALA A 16 -12.30 6.74 7.19
CA ALA A 16 -13.76 6.76 7.28
C ALA A 16 -14.42 6.98 5.91
N GLY A 17 -13.87 7.84 5.06
CA GLY A 17 -14.38 8.09 3.72
C GLY A 17 -14.19 6.92 2.76
N ILE A 18 -13.13 6.13 2.89
CA ILE A 18 -12.92 4.89 2.12
C ILE A 18 -13.88 3.80 2.61
N LEU A 19 -13.98 3.64 3.92
CA LEU A 19 -14.85 2.69 4.56
C LEU A 19 -16.33 2.99 4.30
N ASP A 20 -16.76 4.25 4.46
CA ASP A 20 -18.14 4.69 4.29
C ASP A 20 -18.64 4.55 2.84
N ARG A 21 -17.80 4.83 1.86
CA ARG A 21 -18.20 4.77 0.45
C ARG A 21 -18.35 3.37 -0.12
N HIS A 22 -17.64 2.35 0.40
CA HIS A 22 -17.51 1.06 -0.28
C HIS A 22 -17.79 -0.18 0.55
N ILE A 23 -17.76 -0.11 1.87
CA ILE A 23 -17.84 -1.29 2.73
C ILE A 23 -19.00 -1.22 3.74
N TYR A 24 -19.46 -0.02 4.13
CA TYR A 24 -20.27 0.19 5.32
C TYR A 24 -21.78 0.10 5.16
N LYS A 25 -22.31 -0.06 3.97
CA LYS A 25 -23.76 0.18 3.82
C LYS A 25 -24.69 -0.74 4.60
N HIS A 26 -24.27 -1.91 5.10
CA HIS A 26 -25.24 -2.84 5.75
C HIS A 26 -24.69 -3.87 6.75
N ASN A 27 -23.49 -3.77 7.37
CA ASN A 27 -23.03 -4.83 8.27
C ASN A 27 -22.26 -4.32 9.49
N SER A 28 -22.81 -4.63 10.72
CA SER A 28 -22.17 -4.27 12.00
C SER A 28 -20.76 -4.85 12.21
N ASP A 29 -20.46 -5.97 11.55
CA ASP A 29 -19.13 -6.59 11.64
C ASP A 29 -18.09 -5.82 10.83
N LEU A 30 -18.49 -5.20 9.73
CA LEU A 30 -17.60 -4.33 8.94
C LEU A 30 -17.26 -3.06 9.71
N LYS A 31 -18.19 -2.52 10.51
CA LYS A 31 -17.90 -1.38 11.39
C LYS A 31 -16.81 -1.71 12.41
N LYS A 32 -16.94 -2.86 13.08
CA LYS A 32 -15.93 -3.33 14.05
C LYS A 32 -14.56 -3.58 13.41
N ILE A 33 -14.53 -4.13 12.20
CA ILE A 33 -13.29 -4.33 11.42
C ILE A 33 -12.65 -2.98 11.11
N GLY A 34 -13.45 -1.99 10.71
CA GLY A 34 -12.97 -0.64 10.45
C GLY A 34 -12.38 0.04 11.69
N GLU A 35 -13.09 -0.02 12.82
CA GLU A 35 -12.59 0.51 14.10
C GLU A 35 -11.28 -0.19 14.54
N ALA A 36 -11.17 -1.50 14.33
CA ALA A 36 -9.95 -2.24 14.61
C ALA A 36 -8.80 -1.82 13.68
N ALA A 37 -9.09 -1.60 12.39
CA ALA A 37 -8.11 -1.12 11.43
C ALA A 37 -7.59 0.28 11.79
N GLU A 38 -8.48 1.21 12.16
CA GLU A 38 -8.12 2.54 12.63
C GLU A 38 -7.20 2.48 13.85
N ASN A 39 -7.54 1.67 14.84
CA ASN A 39 -6.72 1.49 16.04
C ASN A 39 -5.31 0.94 15.72
N ILE A 40 -5.20 0.01 14.78
CA ILE A 40 -3.91 -0.53 14.36
C ILE A 40 -3.10 0.53 13.63
N ILE A 41 -3.71 1.29 12.72
CA ILE A 41 -3.06 2.37 12.00
C ILE A 41 -2.59 3.46 12.96
N ASP A 42 -3.42 3.84 13.92
CA ASP A 42 -3.04 4.82 14.95
C ASP A 42 -1.89 4.31 15.83
N SER A 43 -1.90 3.02 16.18
CA SER A 43 -0.80 2.40 16.92
C SER A 43 0.51 2.41 16.11
N VAL A 44 0.45 2.03 14.83
CA VAL A 44 1.60 2.04 13.93
C VAL A 44 2.15 3.45 13.75
N LEU A 45 1.27 4.43 13.53
CA LEU A 45 1.66 5.83 13.32
C LEU A 45 2.04 6.58 14.59
N SER A 46 1.77 6.04 15.77
CA SER A 46 2.27 6.60 17.04
C SER A 46 3.72 6.20 17.34
N ASP A 47 4.25 5.19 16.66
CA ASP A 47 5.65 4.83 16.72
C ASP A 47 6.53 5.92 16.10
N HIS A 48 7.55 6.37 16.85
CA HIS A 48 8.39 7.51 16.45
C HIS A 48 9.12 7.24 15.13
N ASP A 49 9.63 6.04 14.94
CA ASP A 49 10.43 5.68 13.77
C ASP A 49 9.54 5.57 12.52
N VAL A 50 8.34 5.02 12.65
CA VAL A 50 7.34 5.01 11.57
C VAL A 50 6.92 6.42 11.22
N LEU A 51 6.58 7.24 12.22
CA LEU A 51 6.14 8.62 11.98
C LEU A 51 7.19 9.46 11.27
N THR A 52 8.48 9.28 11.59
CA THR A 52 9.58 9.99 10.93
C THR A 52 9.61 9.64 9.44
N ASN A 53 9.57 8.36 9.08
CA ASN A 53 9.60 7.91 7.69
C ASN A 53 8.36 8.37 6.91
N VAL A 54 7.17 8.26 7.50
CA VAL A 54 5.91 8.73 6.88
C VAL A 54 5.91 10.25 6.67
N THR A 55 6.54 11.01 7.57
CA THR A 55 6.71 12.46 7.42
C THR A 55 7.66 12.80 6.27
N GLU A 56 8.71 12.02 6.06
CA GLU A 56 9.60 12.17 4.91
C GLU A 56 8.86 11.93 3.58
N ILE A 57 8.04 10.87 3.50
CA ILE A 57 7.18 10.61 2.32
C ILE A 57 6.27 11.81 2.04
N ARG A 58 5.63 12.37 3.07
CA ARG A 58 4.75 13.54 2.95
C ARG A 58 5.49 14.77 2.43
N ASN A 59 6.74 14.98 2.83
CA ASN A 59 7.56 16.10 2.37
C ASN A 59 7.93 16.00 0.89
N VAL A 60 7.95 14.78 0.32
CA VAL A 60 8.20 14.55 -1.11
C VAL A 60 6.92 14.78 -1.93
N SER A 61 5.82 14.16 -1.54
CA SER A 61 4.53 14.27 -2.23
C SER A 61 3.37 14.08 -1.25
N THR A 62 2.42 15.00 -1.28
CA THR A 62 1.18 14.88 -0.49
C THR A 62 0.28 13.79 -1.06
N ASP A 63 0.25 13.62 -2.38
CA ASP A 63 -0.58 12.60 -3.04
C ASP A 63 -0.03 11.21 -2.77
N MET A 64 1.28 11.02 -2.83
CA MET A 64 1.94 9.77 -2.43
C MET A 64 1.71 9.45 -0.95
N TYR A 65 1.77 10.44 -0.06
CA TYR A 65 1.45 10.25 1.35
C TYR A 65 0.00 9.74 1.54
N THR A 66 -0.95 10.36 0.84
CA THR A 66 -2.36 9.93 0.88
C THR A 66 -2.52 8.51 0.34
N HIS A 67 -1.84 8.18 -0.75
CA HIS A 67 -1.79 6.84 -1.32
C HIS A 67 -1.28 5.81 -0.29
N CYS A 68 -0.14 6.04 0.33
CA CYS A 68 0.40 5.13 1.36
C CYS A 68 -0.57 4.90 2.53
N ILE A 69 -1.28 5.95 2.99
CA ILE A 69 -2.32 5.83 4.03
C ILE A 69 -3.50 4.99 3.54
N ASN A 70 -3.95 5.19 2.31
CA ASN A 70 -5.04 4.42 1.73
C ASN A 70 -4.69 2.95 1.59
N VAL A 71 -3.50 2.65 1.04
CA VAL A 71 -3.01 1.27 0.89
C VAL A 71 -2.87 0.59 2.25
N CYS A 72 -2.31 1.27 3.25
CA CYS A 72 -2.23 0.77 4.63
C CYS A 72 -3.63 0.44 5.19
N SER A 73 -4.59 1.34 5.04
CA SER A 73 -5.96 1.18 5.53
C SER A 73 -6.65 -0.02 4.87
N LEU A 74 -6.63 -0.08 3.54
CA LEU A 74 -7.23 -1.16 2.75
C LEU A 74 -6.59 -2.52 3.10
N SER A 75 -5.27 -2.58 3.13
CA SER A 75 -4.52 -3.80 3.44
C SER A 75 -4.81 -4.30 4.85
N THR A 76 -4.87 -3.40 5.83
CA THR A 76 -5.20 -3.73 7.23
C THR A 76 -6.61 -4.30 7.35
N ILE A 77 -7.60 -3.66 6.71
CA ILE A 77 -9.00 -4.14 6.70
C ILE A 77 -9.10 -5.53 6.07
N LEU A 78 -8.46 -5.73 4.92
CA LEU A 78 -8.47 -7.02 4.25
C LEU A 78 -7.75 -8.10 5.07
N ALA A 79 -6.60 -7.79 5.69
CA ALA A 79 -5.89 -8.72 6.56
C ALA A 79 -6.76 -9.18 7.75
N LEU A 80 -7.50 -8.25 8.39
CA LEU A 80 -8.45 -8.56 9.45
C LEU A 80 -9.61 -9.42 8.94
N LYS A 81 -10.16 -9.09 7.76
CA LYS A 81 -11.25 -9.85 7.13
C LYS A 81 -10.83 -11.27 6.76
N LEU A 82 -9.59 -11.45 6.33
CA LEU A 82 -8.99 -12.75 6.04
C LEU A 82 -8.56 -13.52 7.29
N LYS A 83 -8.83 -12.96 8.48
CA LYS A 83 -8.50 -13.56 9.79
C LYS A 83 -7.00 -13.84 9.93
N MET A 84 -6.16 -13.00 9.37
CA MET A 84 -4.72 -13.04 9.61
C MET A 84 -4.43 -12.85 11.09
N THR A 85 -3.34 -13.41 11.58
CA THR A 85 -2.92 -13.23 12.97
C THR A 85 -2.57 -11.76 13.24
N GLU A 86 -2.68 -11.31 14.48
CA GLU A 86 -2.32 -9.94 14.90
C GLU A 86 -0.94 -9.51 14.39
N ARG A 87 0.06 -10.41 14.50
CA ARG A 87 1.40 -10.16 13.98
C ARG A 87 1.42 -9.95 12.46
N GLN A 88 0.65 -10.72 11.70
CA GLN A 88 0.56 -10.56 10.24
C GLN A 88 -0.12 -9.24 9.89
N VAL A 89 -1.21 -8.89 10.57
CA VAL A 89 -1.90 -7.60 10.37
C VAL A 89 -0.96 -6.44 10.65
N HIS A 90 -0.20 -6.49 11.74
CA HIS A 90 0.80 -5.46 12.06
C HIS A 90 1.90 -5.35 10.99
N ASN A 91 2.43 -6.48 10.52
CA ASN A 91 3.42 -6.51 9.44
C ASN A 91 2.87 -5.94 8.13
N VAL A 92 1.62 -6.25 7.79
CA VAL A 92 0.91 -5.71 6.63
C VAL A 92 0.78 -4.20 6.74
N ALA A 93 0.33 -3.69 7.90
CA ALA A 93 0.18 -2.25 8.12
C ALA A 93 1.51 -1.50 7.98
N LEU A 94 2.58 -2.00 8.63
CA LEU A 94 3.93 -1.40 8.54
C LEU A 94 4.49 -1.46 7.12
N GLY A 95 4.40 -2.61 6.46
CA GLY A 95 4.87 -2.76 5.09
C GLY A 95 4.10 -1.86 4.12
N ALA A 96 2.77 -1.83 4.25
CA ALA A 96 1.91 -1.04 3.38
C ALA A 96 2.09 0.47 3.53
N ILE A 97 2.28 0.99 4.76
CA ILE A 97 2.49 2.43 4.95
C ILE A 97 3.83 2.92 4.41
N LEU A 98 4.81 2.03 4.30
CA LEU A 98 6.17 2.34 3.87
C LEU A 98 6.53 1.76 2.49
N HIS A 99 5.59 1.09 1.79
CA HIS A 99 5.91 0.36 0.56
C HIS A 99 6.63 1.22 -0.47
N ASP A 100 6.20 2.46 -0.61
CA ASP A 100 6.69 3.44 -1.59
C ASP A 100 7.75 4.40 -1.06
N ILE A 101 8.34 4.14 0.13
CA ILE A 101 9.36 5.04 0.72
C ILE A 101 10.56 5.29 -0.22
N GLY A 102 10.82 4.37 -1.15
CA GLY A 102 11.89 4.48 -2.12
C GLY A 102 11.64 5.50 -3.23
N LEU A 103 10.40 5.95 -3.46
CA LEU A 103 10.08 6.98 -4.45
C LEU A 103 10.78 8.31 -4.15
N LYS A 104 11.12 8.59 -2.91
CA LYS A 104 11.92 9.78 -2.55
C LYS A 104 13.30 9.83 -3.20
N TYR A 105 13.82 8.70 -3.69
CA TYR A 105 15.15 8.61 -4.30
C TYR A 105 15.14 8.64 -5.83
N ILE A 106 13.97 8.52 -6.45
CA ILE A 106 13.85 8.58 -7.92
C ILE A 106 13.49 10.00 -8.38
N ARG A 107 13.77 10.29 -9.66
CA ARG A 107 13.58 11.62 -10.25
C ARG A 107 12.79 11.59 -11.55
N VAL A 108 12.02 10.53 -11.76
CA VAL A 108 11.13 10.42 -12.92
C VAL A 108 9.70 10.77 -12.50
N PRO A 109 8.90 11.37 -13.37
CA PRO A 109 7.49 11.63 -13.08
C PRO A 109 6.73 10.30 -13.00
N TYR A 110 5.92 10.13 -11.97
CA TYR A 110 5.08 8.94 -11.75
C TYR A 110 3.62 9.28 -11.37
N GLU A 111 3.31 10.54 -11.14
CA GLU A 111 1.95 10.97 -10.82
C GLU A 111 1.14 11.19 -12.10
N ASN A 112 -0.04 10.59 -12.18
CA ASN A 112 -0.95 10.63 -13.34
C ASN A 112 -0.34 10.11 -14.66
N ILE A 113 0.69 9.29 -14.57
CA ILE A 113 1.35 8.64 -15.71
C ILE A 113 1.30 7.13 -15.48
N SER A 114 0.73 6.39 -16.45
CA SER A 114 0.83 4.94 -16.42
C SER A 114 2.27 4.51 -16.63
N ILE A 115 2.73 3.53 -15.85
CA ILE A 115 4.05 2.91 -16.04
C ILE A 115 4.20 2.32 -17.45
N GLU A 116 3.09 1.94 -18.11
CA GLU A 116 3.08 1.45 -19.50
C GLU A 116 3.39 2.56 -20.51
N ASP A 117 3.13 3.82 -20.18
CA ASP A 117 3.40 4.98 -21.03
C ASP A 117 4.82 5.57 -20.80
N MET A 118 5.54 5.09 -19.78
CA MET A 118 6.90 5.55 -19.52
C MET A 118 7.84 5.08 -20.64
N ASN A 119 8.78 5.94 -21.00
CA ASN A 119 9.89 5.48 -21.84
C ASN A 119 10.75 4.46 -21.07
N TYR A 120 11.50 3.63 -21.79
CA TYR A 120 12.27 2.53 -21.20
C TYR A 120 13.23 2.96 -20.09
N ARG A 121 13.87 4.12 -20.21
CA ARG A 121 14.82 4.64 -19.22
C ARG A 121 14.10 5.05 -17.93
N ASP A 122 13.00 5.78 -18.05
CA ASP A 122 12.21 6.23 -16.91
C ASP A 122 11.54 5.05 -16.19
N LEU A 123 11.05 4.07 -16.95
CA LEU A 123 10.50 2.83 -16.40
C LEU A 123 11.54 2.06 -15.59
N LEU A 124 12.78 1.93 -16.09
CA LEU A 124 13.85 1.27 -15.34
C LEU A 124 14.21 2.04 -14.06
N GLU A 125 14.20 3.35 -14.11
CA GLU A 125 14.45 4.17 -12.91
C GLU A 125 13.29 4.07 -11.92
N TYR A 126 12.05 4.16 -12.38
CA TYR A 126 10.87 3.98 -11.54
C TYR A 126 10.91 2.64 -10.79
N LYS A 127 11.17 1.54 -11.50
CA LYS A 127 11.22 0.19 -10.90
C LYS A 127 12.25 0.04 -9.77
N LYS A 128 13.25 0.90 -9.69
CA LYS A 128 14.25 0.85 -8.62
C LYS A 128 13.74 1.31 -7.27
N HIS A 129 12.57 1.98 -7.19
CA HIS A 129 12.06 2.46 -5.90
C HIS A 129 11.90 1.34 -4.88
N THR A 130 11.50 0.13 -5.29
CA THR A 130 11.36 -1.01 -4.40
C THR A 130 12.70 -1.41 -3.77
N ILE A 131 13.78 -1.43 -4.56
CA ILE A 131 15.13 -1.74 -4.09
C ILE A 131 15.66 -0.61 -3.20
N TYR A 132 15.46 0.63 -3.60
CA TYR A 132 15.88 1.80 -2.79
C TYR A 132 15.10 1.88 -1.48
N GLY A 133 13.79 1.59 -1.51
CA GLY A 133 12.97 1.49 -0.31
C GLY A 133 13.48 0.43 0.66
N TYR A 134 13.69 -0.79 0.18
CA TYR A 134 14.26 -1.88 0.96
C TYR A 134 15.63 -1.50 1.54
N SER A 135 16.54 -0.99 0.72
CA SER A 135 17.90 -0.62 1.15
C SER A 135 17.88 0.47 2.22
N SER A 136 16.89 1.35 2.22
CA SER A 136 16.76 2.42 3.23
C SER A 136 16.33 1.90 4.61
N VAL A 137 15.69 0.73 4.66
CA VAL A 137 15.15 0.13 5.91
C VAL A 137 15.75 -1.25 6.23
N GLU A 138 16.67 -1.76 5.43
CA GLU A 138 17.25 -3.10 5.58
C GLU A 138 17.82 -3.35 6.98
N LYS A 139 18.48 -2.35 7.56
CA LYS A 139 19.16 -2.44 8.86
C LYS A 139 18.28 -2.02 10.04
N GLU A 140 17.05 -1.60 9.78
CA GLU A 140 16.13 -1.16 10.83
C GLU A 140 15.59 -2.37 11.61
N GLU A 141 15.97 -2.49 12.89
CA GLU A 141 15.59 -3.63 13.73
C GLU A 141 14.13 -3.57 14.17
N TRP A 142 13.53 -2.37 14.22
CA TRP A 142 12.11 -2.18 14.56
C TRP A 142 11.16 -2.67 13.46
N LEU A 143 11.64 -2.83 12.22
CA LEU A 143 10.84 -3.27 11.09
C LEU A 143 11.04 -4.77 10.84
N SER A 144 9.96 -5.55 10.83
CA SER A 144 10.02 -6.99 10.60
C SER A 144 10.50 -7.34 9.19
N ASP A 145 11.09 -8.52 9.02
CA ASP A 145 11.50 -9.02 7.70
C ASP A 145 10.33 -9.11 6.73
N THR A 146 9.12 -9.43 7.21
CA THR A 146 7.92 -9.47 6.37
C THR A 146 7.52 -8.07 5.89
N ALA A 147 7.60 -7.05 6.74
CA ALA A 147 7.33 -5.67 6.31
C ALA A 147 8.39 -5.18 5.31
N LYS A 148 9.66 -5.53 5.52
CA LYS A 148 10.75 -5.25 4.54
C LYS A 148 10.53 -5.97 3.21
N GLU A 149 10.06 -7.22 3.23
CA GLU A 149 9.70 -7.95 2.01
C GLU A 149 8.51 -7.29 1.27
N ILE A 150 7.53 -6.77 1.98
CA ILE A 150 6.43 -6.01 1.36
C ILE A 150 7.00 -4.80 0.60
N ILE A 151 7.86 -4.01 1.22
CA ILE A 151 8.51 -2.86 0.58
C ILE A 151 9.28 -3.27 -0.67
N LEU A 152 9.95 -4.41 -0.64
CA LEU A 152 10.76 -4.88 -1.77
C LEU A 152 9.94 -5.49 -2.90
N LEU A 153 8.83 -6.18 -2.59
CA LEU A 153 8.17 -7.12 -3.49
C LEU A 153 6.72 -6.77 -3.83
N HIS A 154 6.19 -5.61 -3.40
CA HIS A 154 4.79 -5.25 -3.61
C HIS A 154 4.37 -5.13 -5.10
N HIS A 155 5.32 -4.96 -6.01
CA HIS A 155 5.09 -5.00 -7.46
C HIS A 155 5.38 -6.35 -8.11
N GLU A 156 5.66 -7.40 -7.34
CA GLU A 156 5.68 -8.75 -7.87
C GLU A 156 4.26 -9.30 -8.05
N ASN A 157 4.07 -10.19 -9.01
CA ASN A 157 2.76 -10.79 -9.28
C ASN A 157 2.85 -12.30 -9.49
N VAL A 158 1.70 -12.98 -9.50
CA VAL A 158 1.64 -14.44 -9.59
C VAL A 158 2.12 -14.99 -10.94
N LYS A 159 2.12 -14.18 -12.00
CA LYS A 159 2.66 -14.55 -13.32
C LYS A 159 4.19 -14.54 -13.35
N GLY A 160 4.85 -13.80 -12.46
CA GLY A 160 6.29 -13.55 -12.50
C GLY A 160 6.67 -12.54 -13.59
N THR A 161 5.78 -11.61 -13.89
CA THR A 161 6.02 -10.48 -14.80
C THR A 161 6.22 -9.16 -14.07
N GLY A 162 6.13 -9.19 -12.72
CA GLY A 162 6.36 -8.06 -11.86
C GLY A 162 7.82 -7.65 -11.74
N PHE A 163 8.14 -6.87 -10.73
CA PHE A 163 9.51 -6.44 -10.44
C PHE A 163 9.73 -6.35 -8.92
N PRO A 164 10.97 -6.37 -8.43
CA PRO A 164 12.24 -6.28 -9.16
C PRO A 164 12.79 -7.62 -9.68
N PHE A 165 12.32 -8.78 -9.18
CA PHE A 165 12.96 -10.07 -9.43
C PHE A 165 12.16 -11.00 -10.36
N GLN A 166 10.96 -10.63 -10.77
CA GLN A 166 10.05 -11.44 -11.58
C GLN A 166 9.76 -12.81 -10.94
N GLN A 167 9.46 -12.79 -9.63
CA GLN A 167 9.19 -13.99 -8.86
C GLN A 167 7.84 -14.59 -9.24
N ARG A 168 7.84 -15.88 -9.58
CA ARG A 168 6.62 -16.61 -9.91
C ARG A 168 5.86 -17.05 -8.67
N ASN A 169 4.56 -17.32 -8.86
CA ASN A 169 3.64 -17.80 -7.84
C ASN A 169 4.25 -18.92 -6.97
N GLY A 170 3.90 -18.94 -5.67
CA GLY A 170 4.37 -19.88 -4.66
C GLY A 170 5.61 -19.43 -3.87
N LYS A 171 6.23 -18.31 -4.26
CA LYS A 171 7.35 -17.71 -3.50
C LYS A 171 6.96 -16.46 -2.72
N LEU A 172 5.87 -15.79 -3.09
CA LEU A 172 5.41 -14.58 -2.43
C LEU A 172 4.54 -14.91 -1.22
N LYS A 173 4.86 -14.29 -0.09
CA LYS A 173 4.02 -14.39 1.11
C LYS A 173 2.62 -13.82 0.86
N ALA A 174 1.63 -14.32 1.60
CA ALA A 174 0.25 -13.82 1.51
C ALA A 174 0.17 -12.32 1.83
N GLU A 175 0.96 -11.84 2.79
CA GLU A 175 1.06 -10.44 3.19
C GLU A 175 1.52 -9.55 2.02
N VAL A 176 2.53 -9.98 1.27
CA VAL A 176 3.03 -9.26 0.09
C VAL A 176 1.93 -9.17 -0.97
N ARG A 177 1.31 -10.32 -1.33
CA ARG A 177 0.25 -10.37 -2.35
C ARG A 177 -0.97 -9.52 -1.99
N LEU A 178 -1.32 -9.49 -0.71
CA LEU A 178 -2.43 -8.69 -0.21
C LEU A 178 -2.14 -7.19 -0.40
N VAL A 179 -0.94 -6.73 -0.03
CA VAL A 179 -0.55 -5.32 -0.20
C VAL A 179 -0.46 -4.97 -1.68
N SER A 180 0.09 -5.84 -2.54
CA SER A 180 0.14 -5.63 -3.99
C SER A 180 -1.24 -5.33 -4.59
N VAL A 181 -2.26 -6.11 -4.22
CA VAL A 181 -3.64 -5.87 -4.72
C VAL A 181 -4.20 -4.53 -4.23
N CYS A 182 -3.94 -4.17 -2.97
CA CYS A 182 -4.41 -2.91 -2.40
C CYS A 182 -3.70 -1.70 -3.02
N ASP A 183 -2.41 -1.83 -3.28
CA ASP A 183 -1.60 -0.84 -3.96
C ASP A 183 -2.08 -0.61 -5.39
N ASP A 184 -2.21 -1.65 -6.18
CA ASP A 184 -2.72 -1.55 -7.56
C ASP A 184 -4.12 -0.92 -7.60
N PHE A 185 -5.01 -1.31 -6.67
CA PHE A 185 -6.33 -0.70 -6.58
C PHE A 185 -6.27 0.80 -6.29
N ASP A 186 -5.51 1.21 -5.28
CA ASP A 186 -5.43 2.64 -4.94
C ASP A 186 -4.67 3.42 -6.02
N SER A 187 -3.63 2.85 -6.63
CA SER A 187 -2.91 3.43 -7.76
C SER A 187 -3.83 3.73 -8.94
N LEU A 188 -4.75 2.83 -9.27
CA LEU A 188 -5.77 3.05 -10.30
C LEU A 188 -6.76 4.17 -9.93
N VAL A 189 -7.04 4.36 -8.65
CA VAL A 189 -7.99 5.38 -8.17
C VAL A 189 -7.31 6.74 -7.93
N SER A 190 -6.09 6.74 -7.39
CA SER A 190 -5.33 7.96 -7.08
C SER A 190 -4.59 8.54 -8.29
N GLY A 191 -4.12 7.67 -9.18
CA GLY A 191 -3.27 8.03 -10.32
C GLY A 191 -1.77 7.98 -10.02
N ILE A 192 -1.35 7.42 -8.88
CA ILE A 192 0.08 7.19 -8.60
C ILE A 192 0.58 6.01 -9.43
N GLY A 193 1.57 6.25 -10.29
CA GLY A 193 2.08 5.22 -11.20
C GLY A 193 1.06 4.69 -12.21
N ASN A 194 -0.09 5.33 -12.34
CA ASN A 194 -1.19 4.88 -13.18
C ASN A 194 -2.03 6.04 -13.73
N ARG A 195 -2.88 5.77 -14.71
CA ARG A 195 -3.93 6.71 -15.12
C ARG A 195 -5.12 6.59 -14.19
N LYS A 196 -5.53 7.73 -13.63
CA LYS A 196 -6.66 7.80 -12.71
C LYS A 196 -7.94 7.29 -13.36
N MET A 197 -8.63 6.36 -12.67
CA MET A 197 -9.93 5.83 -13.09
C MET A 197 -10.95 5.90 -11.95
N LYS A 198 -12.21 5.67 -12.28
CA LYS A 198 -13.28 5.63 -11.27
C LYS A 198 -13.20 4.33 -10.48
N ILE A 199 -13.64 4.36 -9.24
CA ILE A 199 -13.55 3.23 -8.31
C ILE A 199 -14.18 1.97 -8.87
N TYR A 200 -15.38 2.05 -9.49
CA TYR A 200 -16.03 0.87 -10.04
C TYR A 200 -15.23 0.27 -11.22
N GLU A 201 -14.55 1.10 -12.02
CA GLU A 201 -13.67 0.66 -13.10
C GLU A 201 -12.44 -0.05 -12.55
N ALA A 202 -11.85 0.49 -11.48
CA ALA A 202 -10.72 -0.15 -10.78
C ALA A 202 -11.11 -1.51 -10.18
N ILE A 203 -12.30 -1.62 -9.57
CA ILE A 203 -12.80 -2.90 -9.06
C ILE A 203 -12.96 -3.94 -10.19
N GLU A 204 -13.56 -3.55 -11.31
CA GLU A 204 -13.72 -4.46 -12.45
C GLU A 204 -12.37 -4.83 -13.06
N TYR A 205 -11.42 -3.90 -13.14
CA TYR A 205 -10.06 -4.17 -13.58
C TYR A 205 -9.40 -5.24 -12.71
N ILE A 206 -9.40 -5.09 -11.39
CA ILE A 206 -8.83 -6.06 -10.44
C ILE A 206 -9.50 -7.44 -10.60
N LYS A 207 -10.84 -7.49 -10.70
CA LYS A 207 -11.57 -8.75 -10.91
C LYS A 207 -11.16 -9.48 -12.18
N VAL A 208 -11.05 -8.78 -13.30
CA VAL A 208 -10.65 -9.36 -14.59
C VAL A 208 -9.23 -9.94 -14.51
N HIS A 209 -8.33 -9.31 -13.75
CA HIS A 209 -6.94 -9.74 -13.61
C HIS A 209 -6.73 -10.75 -12.47
N THR A 210 -7.78 -11.07 -11.68
CA THR A 210 -7.73 -12.13 -10.67
C THR A 210 -7.47 -13.50 -11.33
N GLY A 211 -6.54 -14.27 -10.77
CA GLY A 211 -6.05 -15.52 -11.35
C GLY A 211 -4.98 -15.34 -12.43
N MET A 212 -4.79 -14.13 -12.91
CA MET A 212 -3.71 -13.78 -13.85
C MET A 212 -2.56 -13.04 -13.16
N GLU A 213 -2.84 -11.94 -12.52
CA GLU A 213 -1.86 -11.09 -11.81
C GLU A 213 -2.00 -11.21 -10.30
N TYR A 214 -3.25 -11.37 -9.84
CA TYR A 214 -3.59 -11.53 -8.44
C TYR A 214 -4.01 -12.95 -8.12
N ASP A 215 -3.79 -13.36 -6.89
CA ASP A 215 -4.27 -14.65 -6.41
C ASP A 215 -5.81 -14.62 -6.26
N ALA A 216 -6.46 -15.69 -6.69
CA ALA A 216 -7.87 -15.87 -6.38
C ALA A 216 -7.97 -16.16 -4.87
N VAL A 217 -8.45 -15.19 -4.11
CA VAL A 217 -8.81 -15.44 -2.70
C VAL A 217 -10.04 -16.31 -2.71
N SER A 218 -9.85 -17.59 -2.45
CA SER A 218 -10.91 -18.58 -2.28
C SER A 218 -11.72 -18.31 -1.01
#